data_d5bd21182ab4df82b632749d80aa8b8a
#
_entry.id   d5bd21182ab4df82b632749d80aa8b8a
#
_cell.length_a   1.000
_cell.length_b   1.000
_cell.length_c   1.000
_cell.angle_alpha   90.00
_cell.angle_beta   90.00
_cell.angle_gamma   90.00
#
_symmetry.space_group_name_H-M   'P 1'
#
loop_
_entity.id
_entity.type
_entity.pdbx_description
1 polymer ?
#
loop_
_entity_poly.entity_id
_entity_poly.type
_entity_poly.pdbx_seq_one_letter_code
_entity_poly.pdbx_strand_id
1 'polypeptide(L)'
;HFHSTKRFIDDLCAINDGNLFGQIYKDIYPEELDLKLEHSGSHASFLNLDITISENKFVYKLFDKRDDFPFSIVRMPHIDSKIPETFFYSAIVGELLRIARSTLLYRDFLVKGKELCQRMQKQGANSNKISRNLHKIISRHSEDFSRFQIPIEGLIQQLL
;
A
#
# COMPACT_ATOMS: atom_id res chain seq x y z
N HIS A 1 -24.82 -2.23 -16.10
CA HIS A 1 -23.89 -1.15 -16.48
C HIS A 1 -22.81 -0.85 -15.42
N PHE A 2 -22.98 -1.29 -14.14
CA PHE A 2 -22.06 -0.99 -13.04
C PHE A 2 -21.11 -2.14 -12.65
N HIS A 3 -20.86 -3.10 -13.53
CA HIS A 3 -19.96 -4.23 -13.23
C HIS A 3 -18.53 -3.79 -12.86
N SER A 4 -18.11 -2.63 -13.33
CA SER A 4 -16.78 -2.06 -13.09
C SER A 4 -16.76 -0.96 -12.02
N THR A 5 -17.86 -0.81 -11.25
CA THR A 5 -17.94 0.15 -10.16
C THR A 5 -17.72 -0.55 -8.83
N LYS A 6 -16.85 0.00 -8.00
CA LYS A 6 -16.54 -0.50 -6.66
C LYS A 6 -16.81 0.59 -5.64
N ARG A 7 -17.47 0.23 -4.56
CA ARG A 7 -17.76 1.11 -3.44
C ARG A 7 -17.15 0.55 -2.16
N PHE A 8 -16.57 1.42 -1.38
CA PHE A 8 -16.12 1.12 -0.03
C PHE A 8 -16.50 2.29 0.88
N ILE A 9 -17.52 2.07 1.73
CA ILE A 9 -18.12 3.07 2.63
C ILE A 9 -18.55 4.31 1.82
N ASP A 10 -17.77 5.38 1.85
CA ASP A 10 -17.96 6.68 1.19
C ASP A 10 -17.15 6.80 -0.11
N ASP A 11 -16.10 6.01 -0.29
CA ASP A 11 -15.29 6.01 -1.51
C ASP A 11 -15.94 5.20 -2.64
N LEU A 12 -15.90 5.73 -3.86
CA LEU A 12 -16.41 5.09 -5.05
C LEU A 12 -15.41 5.18 -6.20
N CYS A 13 -15.19 4.06 -6.88
CA CYS A 13 -14.35 3.98 -8.06
C CYS A 13 -15.15 3.36 -9.21
N ALA A 14 -15.29 4.08 -10.33
CA ALA A 14 -15.89 3.59 -11.56
C ALA A 14 -14.86 3.51 -12.66
N ILE A 15 -14.80 2.35 -13.34
CA ILE A 15 -13.81 2.08 -14.40
C ILE A 15 -14.55 1.98 -15.72
N ASN A 16 -14.09 2.72 -16.75
CA ASN A 16 -14.66 2.72 -18.10
C ASN A 16 -16.18 3.02 -18.14
N ASP A 17 -16.65 3.89 -17.27
CA ASP A 17 -18.07 4.23 -17.21
C ASP A 17 -18.48 5.36 -18.17
N GLY A 18 -17.52 5.97 -18.89
CA GLY A 18 -17.77 7.07 -19.81
C GLY A 18 -18.40 8.31 -19.14
N ASN A 19 -18.17 8.49 -17.83
CA ASN A 19 -18.82 9.48 -16.98
C ASN A 19 -20.35 9.25 -16.80
N LEU A 20 -20.83 8.05 -17.05
CA LEU A 20 -22.23 7.71 -16.85
C LEU A 20 -22.64 7.86 -15.38
N PHE A 21 -21.79 7.40 -14.46
CA PHE A 21 -22.06 7.50 -13.04
C PHE A 21 -22.22 8.96 -12.58
N GLY A 22 -21.37 9.87 -13.09
CA GLY A 22 -21.46 11.30 -12.81
C GLY A 22 -22.77 11.94 -13.28
N GLN A 23 -23.46 11.35 -14.29
CA GLN A 23 -24.73 11.83 -14.79
C GLN A 23 -25.93 11.32 -13.99
N ILE A 24 -25.86 10.09 -13.48
CA ILE A 24 -27.03 9.40 -12.91
C ILE A 24 -26.95 9.20 -11.39
N TYR A 25 -25.86 9.63 -10.72
CA TYR A 25 -25.72 9.36 -9.28
C TYR A 25 -26.85 10.00 -8.44
N LYS A 26 -27.41 11.15 -8.89
CA LYS A 26 -28.54 11.81 -8.23
C LYS A 26 -29.84 11.03 -8.32
N ASP A 27 -29.98 10.16 -9.31
CA ASP A 27 -31.11 9.23 -9.40
C ASP A 27 -30.95 8.03 -8.47
N ILE A 28 -29.73 7.77 -8.01
CA ILE A 28 -29.38 6.60 -7.17
C ILE A 28 -29.27 6.97 -5.70
N TYR A 29 -28.75 8.16 -5.40
CA TYR A 29 -28.52 8.64 -4.04
C TYR A 29 -29.48 9.78 -3.69
N PRO A 30 -29.83 9.91 -2.39
CA PRO A 30 -30.63 11.05 -1.91
C PRO A 30 -30.00 12.40 -2.27
N GLU A 31 -30.83 13.43 -2.43
CA GLU A 31 -30.39 14.78 -2.80
C GLU A 31 -29.40 15.40 -1.80
N GLU A 32 -29.45 14.96 -0.54
CA GLU A 32 -28.58 15.42 0.54
C GLU A 32 -27.16 14.87 0.43
N LEU A 33 -26.91 13.86 -0.45
CA LEU A 33 -25.60 13.30 -0.68
C LEU A 33 -24.94 13.93 -1.90
N ASP A 34 -23.87 14.67 -1.65
CA ASP A 34 -22.99 15.18 -2.69
C ASP A 34 -21.85 14.21 -2.97
N LEU A 35 -21.67 13.88 -4.25
CA LEU A 35 -20.51 13.14 -4.73
C LEU A 35 -19.50 14.11 -5.33
N LYS A 36 -18.33 14.16 -4.72
CA LYS A 36 -17.21 14.94 -5.24
C LYS A 36 -16.33 14.07 -6.12
N LEU A 37 -16.16 14.49 -7.38
CA LEU A 37 -15.19 13.86 -8.27
C LEU A 37 -13.79 14.31 -7.86
N GLU A 38 -12.99 13.38 -7.34
CA GLU A 38 -11.61 13.66 -6.93
C GLU A 38 -10.62 13.41 -8.07
N HIS A 39 -10.79 12.31 -8.80
CA HIS A 39 -9.89 11.90 -9.88
C HIS A 39 -10.69 11.42 -11.10
N SER A 40 -10.19 11.76 -12.30
CA SER A 40 -10.70 11.26 -13.57
C SER A 40 -9.55 11.09 -14.57
N GLY A 41 -9.65 10.10 -15.45
CA GLY A 41 -8.65 9.79 -16.47
C GLY A 41 -7.94 8.46 -16.25
N SER A 42 -6.68 8.37 -16.64
CA SER A 42 -5.88 7.13 -16.57
C SER A 42 -5.19 6.89 -15.24
N HIS A 43 -5.36 7.79 -14.28
CA HIS A 43 -4.75 7.70 -12.94
C HIS A 43 -5.75 8.08 -11.87
N ALA A 44 -5.82 7.28 -10.81
CA ALA A 44 -6.66 7.56 -9.64
C ALA A 44 -6.12 6.84 -8.40
N SER A 45 -6.27 7.49 -7.25
CA SER A 45 -6.09 6.84 -5.96
C SER A 45 -7.42 6.28 -5.47
N PHE A 46 -7.43 5.03 -5.05
CA PHE A 46 -8.60 4.40 -4.45
C PHE A 46 -8.17 3.56 -3.25
N LEU A 47 -8.70 3.88 -2.09
CA LEU A 47 -8.30 3.29 -0.80
C LEU A 47 -6.79 3.49 -0.55
N ASN A 48 -6.05 2.40 -0.47
CA ASN A 48 -4.60 2.38 -0.28
C ASN A 48 -3.83 2.05 -1.57
N LEU A 49 -4.47 2.20 -2.72
CA LEU A 49 -3.87 1.93 -4.03
C LEU A 49 -3.80 3.21 -4.85
N ASP A 50 -2.66 3.43 -5.45
CA ASP A 50 -2.43 4.37 -6.53
C ASP A 50 -2.46 3.57 -7.83
N ILE A 51 -3.52 3.77 -8.63
CA ILE A 51 -3.85 2.97 -9.81
C ILE A 51 -3.60 3.80 -11.06
N THR A 52 -2.85 3.25 -11.99
CA THR A 52 -2.60 3.84 -13.30
C THR A 52 -2.99 2.85 -14.41
N ILE A 53 -3.65 3.33 -15.45
CA ILE A 53 -3.90 2.56 -16.66
C ILE A 53 -2.81 2.92 -17.67
N SER A 54 -2.00 1.94 -18.07
CA SER A 54 -0.94 2.09 -19.06
C SER A 54 -1.01 0.90 -20.03
N GLU A 55 -1.01 1.17 -21.34
CA GLU A 55 -1.07 0.14 -22.39
C GLU A 55 -2.21 -0.88 -22.18
N ASN A 56 -3.39 -0.42 -21.81
CA ASN A 56 -4.56 -1.24 -21.48
C ASN A 56 -4.35 -2.21 -20.30
N LYS A 57 -3.39 -1.94 -19.43
CA LYS A 57 -3.13 -2.73 -18.22
C LYS A 57 -3.22 -1.86 -16.99
N PHE A 58 -3.70 -2.45 -15.91
CA PHE A 58 -3.66 -1.81 -14.60
C PHE A 58 -2.26 -1.99 -14.00
N VAL A 59 -1.64 -0.86 -13.65
CA VAL A 59 -0.44 -0.82 -12.82
C VAL A 59 -0.84 -0.15 -11.51
N TYR A 60 -0.51 -0.78 -10.41
CA TYR A 60 -0.84 -0.24 -9.09
C TYR A 60 0.33 -0.33 -8.14
N LYS A 61 0.41 0.63 -7.24
CA LYS A 61 1.37 0.68 -6.13
C LYS A 61 0.66 1.13 -4.86
N LEU A 62 1.32 0.91 -3.74
CA LEU A 62 0.80 1.36 -2.46
C LEU A 62 0.70 2.89 -2.44
N PHE A 63 -0.51 3.39 -2.20
CA PHE A 63 -0.78 4.78 -1.87
C PHE A 63 -0.73 4.96 -0.36
N ASP A 64 0.07 5.91 0.08
CA ASP A 64 0.16 6.27 1.49
C ASP A 64 -0.14 7.76 1.66
N LYS A 65 -1.34 8.05 2.12
CA LYS A 65 -1.84 9.42 2.32
C LYS A 65 -0.93 10.29 3.21
N ARG A 66 -0.03 9.66 3.95
CA ARG A 66 0.96 10.39 4.79
C ARG A 66 2.09 11.00 3.97
N ASP A 67 2.33 10.48 2.77
CA ASP A 67 3.35 11.03 1.87
C ASP A 67 2.91 12.42 1.34
N ASP A 68 1.63 12.77 1.47
CA ASP A 68 1.08 14.08 1.08
C ASP A 68 1.35 15.18 2.12
N PHE A 69 1.80 14.82 3.33
CA PHE A 69 2.06 15.79 4.37
C PHE A 69 3.52 16.29 4.33
N PRO A 70 3.77 17.60 4.56
CA PRO A 70 5.11 18.18 4.55
C PRO A 70 5.93 17.83 5.82
N PHE A 71 5.44 16.91 6.66
CA PHE A 71 6.09 16.47 7.89
C PHE A 71 6.02 14.95 8.05
N SER A 72 6.98 14.38 8.77
CA SER A 72 7.01 12.94 9.03
C SER A 72 5.96 12.50 10.05
N ILE A 73 5.13 11.55 9.67
CA ILE A 73 4.19 10.89 10.59
C ILE A 73 4.84 9.63 11.14
N VAL A 74 5.10 9.61 12.44
CA VAL A 74 5.69 8.45 13.12
C VAL A 74 4.58 7.44 13.41
N ARG A 75 4.70 6.24 12.85
CA ARG A 75 3.74 5.12 13.05
C ARG A 75 4.19 4.11 14.10
N MET A 76 5.48 3.99 14.29
CA MET A 76 6.05 2.98 15.17
C MET A 76 6.62 3.66 16.40
N PRO A 77 6.35 3.13 17.59
CA PRO A 77 7.00 3.63 18.81
C PRO A 77 8.51 3.42 18.71
N HIS A 78 9.28 4.14 19.52
CA HIS A 78 10.70 3.86 19.67
C HIS A 78 10.89 2.52 20.35
N ILE A 79 11.99 1.79 20.03
CA ILE A 79 12.25 0.46 20.58
C ILE A 79 12.37 0.47 22.12
N ASP A 80 12.87 1.56 22.69
CA ASP A 80 13.01 1.78 24.15
C ASP A 80 11.71 2.23 24.83
N SER A 81 10.58 2.30 24.07
CA SER A 81 9.29 2.59 24.67
C SER A 81 8.85 1.44 25.59
N LYS A 82 7.83 1.69 26.44
CA LYS A 82 7.26 0.65 27.31
C LYS A 82 6.49 -0.46 26.54
N ILE A 83 6.42 -0.37 25.21
CA ILE A 83 5.78 -1.39 24.38
C ILE A 83 6.74 -2.57 24.23
N PRO A 84 6.29 -3.82 24.46
CA PRO A 84 7.15 -4.98 24.28
C PRO A 84 7.78 -5.04 22.89
N GLU A 85 9.06 -5.34 22.82
CA GLU A 85 9.85 -5.41 21.60
C GLU A 85 9.23 -6.34 20.54
N THR A 86 8.56 -7.40 20.99
CA THR A 86 7.84 -8.32 20.10
C THR A 86 6.77 -7.65 19.27
N PHE A 87 6.02 -6.70 19.84
CA PHE A 87 5.00 -5.92 19.09
C PHE A 87 5.64 -5.00 18.08
N PHE A 88 6.77 -4.38 18.44
CA PHE A 88 7.53 -3.54 17.53
C PHE A 88 7.95 -4.31 16.26
N TYR A 89 8.55 -5.49 16.42
CA TYR A 89 8.94 -6.31 15.26
C TYR A 89 7.75 -6.99 14.57
N SER A 90 6.64 -7.22 15.24
CA SER A 90 5.43 -7.75 14.61
C SER A 90 4.81 -6.76 13.62
N ALA A 91 4.97 -5.46 13.85
CA ALA A 91 4.48 -4.44 12.94
C ALA A 91 5.12 -4.52 11.53
N ILE A 92 6.38 -5.00 11.45
CA ILE A 92 7.06 -5.20 10.16
C ILE A 92 6.34 -6.23 9.29
N VAL A 93 5.75 -7.27 9.91
CA VAL A 93 5.03 -8.33 9.20
C VAL A 93 3.85 -7.74 8.44
N GLY A 94 2.99 -7.04 9.16
CA GLY A 94 1.79 -6.44 8.57
C GLY A 94 2.11 -5.41 7.49
N GLU A 95 3.08 -4.52 7.76
CA GLU A 95 3.47 -3.48 6.80
C GLU A 95 4.15 -4.06 5.55
N LEU A 96 5.07 -5.03 5.69
CA LEU A 96 5.73 -5.62 4.54
C LEU A 96 4.75 -6.40 3.65
N LEU A 97 3.83 -7.16 4.25
CA LEU A 97 2.77 -7.86 3.51
C LEU A 97 1.82 -6.87 2.84
N ARG A 98 1.45 -5.79 3.52
CA ARG A 98 0.64 -4.72 2.94
C ARG A 98 1.33 -4.12 1.72
N ILE A 99 2.61 -3.77 1.82
CA ILE A 99 3.40 -3.25 0.69
C ILE A 99 3.45 -4.28 -0.43
N ALA A 100 3.78 -5.54 -0.13
CA ALA A 100 3.84 -6.60 -1.13
C ALA A 100 2.51 -6.77 -1.87
N ARG A 101 1.39 -6.88 -1.17
CA ARG A 101 0.06 -7.10 -1.77
C ARG A 101 -0.48 -5.91 -2.53
N SER A 102 -0.10 -4.69 -2.12
CA SER A 102 -0.58 -3.44 -2.72
C SER A 102 0.34 -2.87 -3.79
N THR A 103 1.36 -3.63 -4.26
CA THR A 103 2.32 -3.14 -5.24
C THR A 103 2.53 -4.17 -6.33
N LEU A 104 2.34 -3.80 -7.59
CA LEU A 104 2.49 -4.71 -8.71
C LEU A 104 3.96 -4.89 -9.12
N LEU A 105 4.69 -3.80 -9.23
CA LEU A 105 6.06 -3.81 -9.75
C LEU A 105 7.08 -3.96 -8.63
N TYR A 106 8.09 -4.82 -8.88
CA TYR A 106 9.17 -5.05 -7.93
C TYR A 106 9.89 -3.79 -7.48
N ARG A 107 10.19 -2.87 -8.42
CA ARG A 107 10.86 -1.59 -8.11
C ARG A 107 10.10 -0.77 -7.05
N ASP A 108 8.78 -0.70 -7.18
CA ASP A 108 7.94 0.09 -6.28
C ASP A 108 7.83 -0.60 -4.90
N PHE A 109 7.75 -1.94 -4.89
CA PHE A 109 7.88 -2.73 -3.66
C PHE A 109 9.21 -2.47 -2.94
N LEU A 110 10.33 -2.46 -3.70
CA LEU A 110 11.66 -2.27 -3.13
C LEU A 110 11.81 -0.88 -2.49
N VAL A 111 11.30 0.17 -3.15
CA VAL A 111 11.31 1.53 -2.61
C VAL A 111 10.59 1.57 -1.27
N LYS A 112 9.34 1.11 -1.21
CA LYS A 112 8.52 1.14 0.02
C LYS A 112 9.04 0.19 1.11
N GLY A 113 9.60 -0.95 0.73
CA GLY A 113 10.24 -1.88 1.65
C GLY A 113 11.50 -1.31 2.30
N LYS A 114 12.35 -0.61 1.54
CA LYS A 114 13.51 0.12 2.07
C LYS A 114 13.11 1.23 3.03
N GLU A 115 12.10 2.03 2.66
CA GLU A 115 11.56 3.07 3.53
C GLU A 115 11.05 2.49 4.86
N LEU A 116 10.42 1.31 4.83
CA LEU A 116 9.99 0.61 6.04
C LEU A 116 11.19 0.23 6.92
N CYS A 117 12.22 -0.40 6.35
CA CYS A 117 13.42 -0.79 7.09
C CYS A 117 14.15 0.43 7.69
N GLN A 118 14.31 1.49 6.92
CA GLN A 118 14.92 2.74 7.38
C GLN A 118 14.12 3.40 8.51
N ARG A 119 12.80 3.40 8.42
CA ARG A 119 11.93 3.91 9.51
C ARG A 119 12.12 3.11 10.79
N MET A 120 12.20 1.78 10.69
CA MET A 120 12.45 0.93 11.86
C MET A 120 13.82 1.21 12.47
N GLN A 121 14.86 1.36 11.65
CA GLN A 121 16.21 1.71 12.13
C GLN A 121 16.23 3.07 12.84
N LYS A 122 15.52 4.08 12.31
CA LYS A 122 15.36 5.39 12.95
C LYS A 122 14.64 5.29 14.32
N GLN A 123 13.80 4.28 14.51
CA GLN A 123 13.14 3.98 15.79
C GLN A 123 13.96 3.05 16.70
N GLY A 124 15.25 2.86 16.40
CA GLY A 124 16.19 2.09 17.22
C GLY A 124 16.25 0.60 16.94
N ALA A 125 15.61 0.11 15.87
CA ALA A 125 15.65 -1.32 15.56
C ALA A 125 17.05 -1.79 15.16
N ASN A 126 17.42 -2.97 15.67
CA ASN A 126 18.66 -3.63 15.31
C ASN A 126 18.55 -4.29 13.92
N SER A 127 19.46 -3.94 12.99
CA SER A 127 19.45 -4.42 11.60
C SER A 127 19.48 -5.95 11.51
N ASN A 128 20.21 -6.65 12.38
CA ASN A 128 20.23 -8.11 12.38
C ASN A 128 18.88 -8.72 12.80
N LYS A 129 18.15 -8.05 13.71
CA LYS A 129 16.79 -8.47 14.06
C LYS A 129 15.81 -8.18 12.94
N ILE A 130 15.94 -7.05 12.25
CA ILE A 130 15.15 -6.75 11.04
C ILE A 130 15.38 -7.84 10.00
N SER A 131 16.64 -8.15 9.64
CA SER A 131 17.00 -9.19 8.67
C SER A 131 16.37 -10.54 9.01
N ARG A 132 16.52 -10.99 10.26
CA ARG A 132 15.92 -12.26 10.73
C ARG A 132 14.39 -12.27 10.61
N ASN A 133 13.72 -11.17 10.91
CA ASN A 133 12.27 -11.07 10.76
C ASN A 133 11.86 -11.05 9.30
N LEU A 134 12.56 -10.31 8.44
CA LEU A 134 12.31 -10.30 6.98
C LEU A 134 12.41 -11.73 6.43
N HIS A 135 13.46 -12.48 6.79
CA HIS A 135 13.63 -13.86 6.35
C HIS A 135 12.43 -14.74 6.74
N LYS A 136 12.01 -14.66 8.02
CA LYS A 136 10.86 -15.42 8.53
C LYS A 136 9.56 -15.04 7.80
N ILE A 137 9.34 -13.75 7.53
CA ILE A 137 8.13 -13.26 6.87
C ILE A 137 8.09 -13.76 5.43
N ILE A 138 9.17 -13.51 4.67
CA ILE A 138 9.24 -13.84 3.25
C ILE A 138 9.15 -15.37 3.04
N SER A 139 9.82 -16.16 3.90
CA SER A 139 9.72 -17.62 3.83
C SER A 139 8.31 -18.13 4.16
N ARG A 140 7.67 -17.56 5.19
CA ARG A 140 6.31 -17.98 5.61
C ARG A 140 5.22 -17.58 4.61
N HIS A 141 5.40 -16.45 3.94
CA HIS A 141 4.45 -15.86 3.00
C HIS A 141 5.02 -15.81 1.58
N SER A 142 5.74 -16.86 1.20
CA SER A 142 6.45 -16.93 -0.10
C SER A 142 5.54 -16.65 -1.31
N GLU A 143 4.27 -17.01 -1.23
CA GLU A 143 3.27 -16.73 -2.28
C GLU A 143 3.14 -15.25 -2.59
N ASP A 144 3.16 -14.39 -1.57
CA ASP A 144 3.04 -12.94 -1.71
C ASP A 144 4.27 -12.31 -2.40
N PHE A 145 5.42 -12.99 -2.36
CA PHE A 145 6.70 -12.49 -2.89
C PHE A 145 7.16 -13.20 -4.16
N SER A 146 6.63 -14.41 -4.44
CA SER A 146 7.04 -15.24 -5.59
C SER A 146 6.91 -14.53 -6.93
N ARG A 147 5.93 -13.65 -7.08
CA ARG A 147 5.72 -12.84 -8.30
C ARG A 147 6.90 -11.94 -8.65
N PHE A 148 7.75 -11.59 -7.68
CA PHE A 148 8.93 -10.76 -7.93
C PHE A 148 10.11 -11.55 -8.50
N GLN A 149 10.03 -12.89 -8.49
CA GLN A 149 11.02 -13.82 -9.08
C GLN A 149 12.46 -13.59 -8.59
N ILE A 150 12.63 -13.19 -7.33
CA ILE A 150 13.93 -12.92 -6.72
C ILE A 150 14.14 -13.88 -5.55
N PRO A 151 15.33 -14.49 -5.41
CA PRO A 151 15.68 -15.29 -4.25
C PRO A 151 15.55 -14.52 -2.94
N ILE A 152 15.13 -15.19 -1.87
CA ILE A 152 14.86 -14.56 -0.55
C ILE A 152 16.06 -13.77 -0.05
N GLU A 153 17.26 -14.35 -0.14
CA GLU A 153 18.51 -13.73 0.29
C GLU A 153 18.80 -12.43 -0.48
N GLY A 154 18.61 -12.46 -1.80
CA GLY A 154 18.77 -11.29 -2.66
C GLY A 154 17.75 -10.21 -2.36
N LEU A 155 16.51 -10.59 -2.03
CA LEU A 155 15.46 -9.66 -1.65
C LEU A 155 15.79 -8.97 -0.31
N ILE A 156 16.20 -9.73 0.70
CA ILE A 156 16.59 -9.20 2.01
C ILE A 156 17.78 -8.25 1.89
N GLN A 157 18.81 -8.64 1.13
CA GLN A 157 19.98 -7.81 0.89
C GLN A 157 19.62 -6.46 0.24
N GLN A 158 18.63 -6.46 -0.62
CA GLN A 158 18.18 -5.23 -1.27
C GLN A 158 17.26 -4.37 -0.38
N LEU A 159 16.60 -4.93 0.60
CA LEU A 159 15.73 -4.21 1.54
C LEU A 159 16.51 -3.52 2.67
N LEU A 160 17.67 -4.03 3.02
CA LEU A 160 18.55 -3.50 4.07
C LEU A 160 19.60 -2.56 3.52
#